data_db7f972bf15f41e23f1145b83aa4ccf8
#
_entry.id   db7f972bf15f41e23f1145b83aa4ccf8
#
_cell.length_a   1.000
_cell.length_b   1.000
_cell.length_c   1.000
_cell.angle_alpha   90.00
_cell.angle_beta   90.00
_cell.angle_gamma   90.00
#
_symmetry.space_group_name_H-M   'P 1'
#
loop_
_entity.id
_entity.type
_entity.pdbx_description
1 polymer ?
#
loop_
_entity_poly.entity_id
_entity_poly.type
_entity_poly.pdbx_seq_one_letter_code
_entity_poly.pdbx_strand_id
1 'polypeptide(L)'
;VSAFEGSEKLYFVSGSDIMRRSKQHENVVNAAVEAGVRHVVYTSFQRKNETGDSPITLIVNVHIKTEQMLRESGLVYTFLKHALYTDTLPMFLGDKVLETGVIYQPSGDGKTAYTLRSDMAEAGAVILTTPGHENKTYEISADTSYSGQDIADILTTLTGKTISYVSPTPEEFQAALVAAGVP
;
A
#
# COMPACT_ATOMS: atom_id res chain seq x y z
N VAL A 1 8.23 6.64 -23.13
CA VAL A 1 7.21 6.80 -24.20
C VAL A 1 7.12 5.51 -25.02
N SER A 2 8.22 5.05 -25.65
CA SER A 2 8.19 3.86 -26.53
C SER A 2 7.61 2.59 -25.88
N ALA A 3 7.77 2.40 -24.59
CA ALA A 3 7.18 1.26 -23.85
C ALA A 3 5.65 1.29 -23.79
N PHE A 4 5.03 2.43 -24.06
CA PHE A 4 3.55 2.61 -24.01
C PHE A 4 2.91 2.76 -25.39
N GLU A 5 3.70 2.79 -26.46
CA GLU A 5 3.18 2.90 -27.83
C GLU A 5 2.20 1.78 -28.15
N GLY A 6 1.02 2.18 -28.67
CA GLY A 6 -0.05 1.26 -29.00
C GLY A 6 -0.85 0.70 -27.79
N SER A 7 -0.48 1.08 -26.57
CA SER A 7 -1.22 0.67 -25.38
C SER A 7 -2.46 1.53 -25.19
N GLU A 8 -3.62 0.89 -25.15
CA GLU A 8 -4.89 1.57 -24.90
C GLU A 8 -5.11 1.85 -23.40
N LYS A 9 -4.74 0.88 -22.56
CA LYS A 9 -4.87 0.95 -21.11
C LYS A 9 -3.54 0.67 -20.44
N LEU A 10 -3.25 1.35 -19.36
CA LEU A 10 -2.07 1.17 -18.53
C LEU A 10 -2.47 0.78 -17.10
N TYR A 11 -1.99 -0.38 -16.63
CA TYR A 11 -2.04 -0.71 -15.21
C TYR A 11 -0.78 -0.18 -14.53
N PHE A 12 -0.92 0.91 -13.80
CA PHE A 12 0.18 1.62 -13.19
C PHE A 12 0.36 1.20 -11.73
N VAL A 13 1.29 0.29 -11.47
CA VAL A 13 1.65 -0.13 -10.11
C VAL A 13 2.63 0.88 -9.52
N SER A 14 2.30 1.38 -8.31
CA SER A 14 3.14 2.32 -7.58
C SER A 14 4.52 1.74 -7.29
N GLY A 15 5.57 2.51 -7.56
CA GLY A 15 6.96 2.10 -7.31
C GLY A 15 7.32 1.99 -5.82
N SER A 16 8.36 1.23 -5.49
CA SER A 16 8.84 1.01 -4.12
C SER A 16 9.95 1.98 -3.66
N ASP A 17 10.58 2.72 -4.57
CA ASP A 17 11.63 3.69 -4.25
C ASP A 17 11.02 4.98 -3.67
N ILE A 18 10.86 5.03 -2.36
CA ILE A 18 10.18 6.13 -1.65
C ILE A 18 10.79 7.49 -2.01
N MET A 19 12.10 7.59 -2.15
CA MET A 19 12.80 8.87 -2.39
C MET A 19 12.63 9.39 -3.82
N ARG A 20 12.59 8.50 -4.82
CA ARG A 20 12.48 8.86 -6.24
C ARG A 20 11.07 8.65 -6.81
N ARG A 21 10.19 7.99 -6.07
CA ARG A 21 8.85 7.60 -6.52
C ARG A 21 8.05 8.76 -7.11
N SER A 22 8.06 9.93 -6.48
CA SER A 22 7.31 11.10 -6.97
C SER A 22 7.72 11.48 -8.40
N LYS A 23 9.04 11.50 -8.69
CA LYS A 23 9.54 11.82 -10.03
C LYS A 23 9.31 10.68 -11.03
N GLN A 24 9.43 9.44 -10.58
CA GLN A 24 9.12 8.27 -11.41
C GLN A 24 7.64 8.28 -11.82
N HIS A 25 6.72 8.58 -10.91
CA HIS A 25 5.29 8.66 -11.21
C HIS A 25 4.96 9.81 -12.19
N GLU A 26 5.57 10.98 -11.99
CA GLU A 26 5.45 12.09 -12.94
C GLU A 26 5.89 11.69 -14.35
N ASN A 27 7.03 10.99 -14.46
CA ASN A 27 7.53 10.51 -15.75
C ASN A 27 6.57 9.49 -16.41
N VAL A 28 5.94 8.60 -15.60
CA VAL A 28 4.95 7.64 -16.11
C VAL A 28 3.71 8.35 -16.61
N VAL A 29 3.17 9.32 -15.88
CA VAL A 29 1.97 10.08 -16.29
C VAL A 29 2.25 10.84 -17.59
N ASN A 30 3.39 11.57 -17.65
CA ASN A 30 3.76 12.31 -18.86
C ASN A 30 3.96 11.39 -20.07
N ALA A 31 4.63 10.25 -19.89
CA ALA A 31 4.84 9.28 -20.95
C ALA A 31 3.51 8.63 -21.41
N ALA A 32 2.56 8.41 -20.51
CA ALA A 32 1.24 7.90 -20.86
C ALA A 32 0.45 8.90 -21.72
N VAL A 33 0.50 10.19 -21.36
CA VAL A 33 -0.11 11.28 -22.16
C VAL A 33 0.53 11.34 -23.56
N GLU A 34 1.87 11.37 -23.62
CA GLU A 34 2.61 11.48 -24.88
C GLU A 34 2.40 10.28 -25.81
N ALA A 35 2.26 9.06 -25.24
CA ALA A 35 2.01 7.84 -26.00
C ALA A 35 0.53 7.66 -26.41
N GLY A 36 -0.37 8.54 -25.98
CA GLY A 36 -1.81 8.46 -26.30
C GLY A 36 -2.53 7.33 -25.57
N VAL A 37 -2.04 6.89 -24.40
CA VAL A 37 -2.78 5.98 -23.52
C VAL A 37 -4.13 6.63 -23.19
N ARG A 38 -5.21 5.86 -23.28
CA ARG A 38 -6.55 6.40 -23.01
C ARG A 38 -6.99 6.27 -21.56
N HIS A 39 -6.59 5.20 -20.89
CA HIS A 39 -7.04 4.90 -19.53
C HIS A 39 -5.91 4.39 -18.65
N VAL A 40 -5.71 5.01 -17.50
CA VAL A 40 -4.73 4.59 -16.50
C VAL A 40 -5.44 4.07 -15.26
N VAL A 41 -5.22 2.79 -14.93
CA VAL A 41 -5.65 2.17 -13.67
C VAL A 41 -4.47 2.22 -12.72
N TYR A 42 -4.55 3.04 -11.69
CA TYR A 42 -3.44 3.33 -10.77
C TYR A 42 -3.64 2.68 -9.41
N THR A 43 -2.62 1.93 -8.94
CA THR A 43 -2.60 1.38 -7.58
C THR A 43 -2.19 2.47 -6.60
N SER A 44 -3.19 3.09 -5.99
CA SER A 44 -3.02 4.09 -4.95
C SER A 44 -3.00 3.44 -3.56
N PHE A 45 -3.09 4.24 -2.52
CA PHE A 45 -2.99 3.80 -1.13
C PHE A 45 -4.21 4.25 -0.32
N GLN A 46 -4.79 3.32 0.46
CA GLN A 46 -5.88 3.60 1.38
C GLN A 46 -5.38 4.51 2.52
N ARG A 47 -6.15 5.53 2.84
CA ARG A 47 -5.79 6.54 3.85
C ARG A 47 -7.02 7.12 4.53
N LYS A 48 -6.87 7.56 5.77
CA LYS A 48 -7.97 8.11 6.58
C LYS A 48 -8.39 9.51 6.13
N ASN A 49 -7.47 10.29 5.55
CA ASN A 49 -7.75 11.65 5.08
C ASN A 49 -6.94 11.98 3.83
N GLU A 50 -7.34 13.04 3.15
CA GLU A 50 -6.69 13.54 1.92
C GLU A 50 -5.75 14.73 2.20
N THR A 51 -5.49 15.07 3.46
CA THR A 51 -4.69 16.25 3.84
C THR A 51 -3.19 15.98 3.79
N GLY A 52 -2.78 14.71 3.73
CA GLY A 52 -1.38 14.32 3.83
C GLY A 52 -0.79 14.48 5.23
N ASP A 53 -1.61 14.87 6.21
CA ASP A 53 -1.23 14.90 7.62
C ASP A 53 -1.36 13.52 8.24
N SER A 54 -0.26 12.78 8.21
CA SER A 54 -0.21 11.37 8.62
C SER A 54 1.20 11.02 9.09
N PRO A 55 1.37 10.11 10.05
CA PRO A 55 2.69 9.58 10.41
C PRO A 55 3.47 8.99 9.23
N ILE A 56 2.76 8.56 8.18
CA ILE A 56 3.34 8.01 6.94
C ILE A 56 3.21 9.00 5.76
N THR A 57 3.30 10.29 6.03
CA THR A 57 3.16 11.40 5.06
C THR A 57 3.99 11.20 3.79
N LEU A 58 5.24 10.71 3.90
CA LEU A 58 6.10 10.45 2.74
C LEU A 58 5.49 9.47 1.74
N ILE A 59 4.76 8.47 2.23
CA ILE A 59 4.06 7.50 1.38
C ILE A 59 2.78 8.10 0.85
N VAL A 60 1.95 8.65 1.73
CA VAL A 60 0.62 9.18 1.41
C VAL A 60 0.67 10.31 0.38
N ASN A 61 1.59 11.28 0.56
CA ASN A 61 1.66 12.47 -0.30
C ASN A 61 2.04 12.12 -1.76
N VAL A 62 2.85 11.10 -1.97
CA VAL A 62 3.17 10.68 -3.35
C VAL A 62 1.92 10.13 -4.04
N HIS A 63 1.09 9.37 -3.33
CA HIS A 63 -0.16 8.86 -3.90
C HIS A 63 -1.17 9.99 -4.18
N ILE A 64 -1.35 10.92 -3.25
CA ILE A 64 -2.21 12.11 -3.46
C ILE A 64 -1.76 12.90 -4.68
N LYS A 65 -0.44 13.21 -4.77
CA LYS A 65 0.13 13.93 -5.91
C LYS A 65 -0.06 13.19 -7.23
N THR A 66 0.10 11.87 -7.23
CA THR A 66 -0.06 11.06 -8.46
C THR A 66 -1.53 11.04 -8.90
N GLU A 67 -2.47 10.87 -7.98
CA GLU A 67 -3.90 10.98 -8.29
C GLU A 67 -4.26 12.35 -8.86
N GLN A 68 -3.69 13.42 -8.28
CA GLN A 68 -3.90 14.78 -8.80
C GLN A 68 -3.36 14.94 -10.21
N MET A 69 -2.11 14.52 -10.47
CA MET A 69 -1.52 14.58 -11.81
C MET A 69 -2.37 13.81 -12.84
N LEU A 70 -2.88 12.63 -12.48
CA LEU A 70 -3.76 11.86 -13.36
C LEU A 70 -5.09 12.57 -13.64
N ARG A 71 -5.72 13.21 -12.64
CA ARG A 71 -6.94 14.01 -12.84
C ARG A 71 -6.72 15.21 -13.76
N GLU A 72 -5.56 15.83 -13.67
CA GLU A 72 -5.20 17.04 -14.44
C GLU A 72 -4.64 16.72 -15.84
N SER A 73 -4.24 15.47 -16.09
CA SER A 73 -3.58 15.05 -17.34
C SER A 73 -4.51 14.95 -18.56
N GLY A 74 -5.82 14.92 -18.37
CA GLY A 74 -6.82 14.62 -19.42
C GLY A 74 -6.98 13.12 -19.72
N LEU A 75 -6.21 12.24 -19.10
CA LEU A 75 -6.38 10.79 -19.19
C LEU A 75 -7.64 10.34 -18.46
N VAL A 76 -8.31 9.31 -18.96
CA VAL A 76 -9.28 8.58 -18.14
C VAL A 76 -8.51 7.84 -17.04
N TYR A 77 -8.99 7.88 -15.82
CA TYR A 77 -8.33 7.21 -14.70
C TYR A 77 -9.27 6.26 -13.94
N THR A 78 -8.68 5.30 -13.25
CA THR A 78 -9.31 4.56 -12.15
C THR A 78 -8.30 4.44 -11.01
N PHE A 79 -8.68 4.82 -9.79
CA PHE A 79 -7.82 4.68 -8.63
C PHE A 79 -8.25 3.48 -7.80
N LEU A 80 -7.28 2.60 -7.51
CA LEU A 80 -7.42 1.47 -6.61
C LEU A 80 -6.66 1.80 -5.33
N LYS A 81 -7.35 2.30 -4.31
CA LYS A 81 -6.75 2.58 -3.01
C LYS A 81 -6.58 1.26 -2.25
N HIS A 82 -5.41 0.67 -2.36
CA HIS A 82 -5.07 -0.59 -1.72
C HIS A 82 -4.85 -0.41 -0.22
N ALA A 83 -5.39 -1.31 0.58
CA ALA A 83 -5.02 -1.52 1.97
C ALA A 83 -3.60 -2.10 2.09
N LEU A 84 -3.12 -2.34 3.30
CA LEU A 84 -1.85 -3.03 3.53
C LEU A 84 -1.92 -4.49 3.08
N TYR A 85 -0.78 -5.01 2.65
CA TYR A 85 -0.69 -6.34 2.07
C TYR A 85 -0.47 -7.41 3.13
N THR A 86 -1.34 -8.42 3.18
CA THR A 86 -1.17 -9.60 4.04
C THR A 86 0.17 -10.29 3.76
N ASP A 87 0.56 -10.39 2.49
CA ASP A 87 1.82 -11.03 2.06
C ASP A 87 3.08 -10.36 2.61
N THR A 88 2.99 -9.08 2.98
CA THR A 88 4.12 -8.32 3.55
C THR A 88 4.10 -8.28 5.07
N LEU A 89 3.05 -8.80 5.70
CA LEU A 89 2.91 -8.80 7.15
C LEU A 89 4.13 -9.41 7.88
N PRO A 90 4.69 -10.57 7.44
CA PRO A 90 5.88 -11.13 8.09
C PRO A 90 7.07 -10.17 8.16
N MET A 91 7.26 -9.33 7.13
CA MET A 91 8.32 -8.32 7.11
C MET A 91 8.12 -7.24 8.18
N PHE A 92 6.87 -6.87 8.47
CA PHE A 92 6.54 -5.89 9.51
C PHE A 92 6.56 -6.47 10.91
N LEU A 93 6.23 -7.75 11.08
CA LEU A 93 6.27 -8.43 12.38
C LEU A 93 7.70 -8.70 12.84
N GLY A 94 8.65 -8.74 11.91
CA GLY A 94 10.03 -9.15 12.13
C GLY A 94 10.24 -10.64 11.88
N ASP A 95 11.34 -10.97 11.23
CA ASP A 95 11.73 -12.33 10.84
C ASP A 95 11.95 -13.29 12.04
N LYS A 96 12.18 -12.72 13.24
CA LYS A 96 12.41 -13.48 14.48
C LYS A 96 11.18 -13.64 15.37
N VAL A 97 10.00 -13.19 14.96
CA VAL A 97 8.80 -13.26 15.80
C VAL A 97 8.50 -14.68 16.31
N LEU A 98 8.73 -15.71 15.50
CA LEU A 98 8.52 -17.10 15.89
C LEU A 98 9.63 -17.67 16.81
N GLU A 99 10.76 -16.99 16.91
CA GLU A 99 11.86 -17.32 17.84
C GLU A 99 11.69 -16.59 19.15
N THR A 100 11.42 -15.29 19.11
CA THR A 100 11.30 -14.42 20.28
C THR A 100 9.96 -14.57 20.99
N GLY A 101 8.91 -14.98 20.29
CA GLY A 101 7.54 -15.03 20.81
C GLY A 101 6.91 -13.65 21.02
N VAL A 102 7.45 -12.59 20.41
CA VAL A 102 6.98 -11.22 20.65
C VAL A 102 6.82 -10.45 19.34
N ILE A 103 5.64 -9.85 19.16
CA ILE A 103 5.40 -8.78 18.20
C ILE A 103 5.61 -7.46 18.93
N TYR A 104 6.58 -6.65 18.46
CA TYR A 104 6.94 -5.38 19.07
C TYR A 104 6.71 -4.25 18.08
N GLN A 105 5.54 -3.59 18.17
CA GLN A 105 5.10 -2.54 17.23
C GLN A 105 4.28 -1.46 17.94
N PRO A 106 4.50 -0.16 17.63
CA PRO A 106 3.84 0.96 18.30
C PRO A 106 2.45 1.25 17.70
N SER A 107 1.58 0.24 17.61
CA SER A 107 0.26 0.38 16.98
C SER A 107 -0.91 0.43 17.98
N GLY A 108 -0.65 0.32 19.29
CA GLY A 108 -1.71 0.34 20.30
C GLY A 108 -2.81 -0.68 19.98
N ASP A 109 -4.05 -0.25 20.09
CA ASP A 109 -5.24 -1.04 19.75
C ASP A 109 -5.71 -0.80 18.30
N GLY A 110 -4.86 -0.15 17.48
CA GLY A 110 -5.17 0.13 16.08
C GLY A 110 -5.41 -1.13 15.27
N LYS A 111 -6.44 -1.10 14.41
CA LYS A 111 -6.78 -2.21 13.53
C LYS A 111 -6.57 -1.88 12.07
N THR A 112 -6.11 -2.85 11.32
CA THR A 112 -5.87 -2.74 9.88
C THR A 112 -6.56 -3.87 9.13
N ALA A 113 -7.24 -3.54 8.04
CA ALA A 113 -7.75 -4.52 7.09
C ALA A 113 -6.63 -4.86 6.09
N TYR A 114 -6.10 -6.08 6.19
CA TYR A 114 -5.07 -6.57 5.27
C TYR A 114 -5.71 -7.32 4.11
N THR A 115 -5.13 -7.18 2.92
CA THR A 115 -5.63 -7.86 1.71
C THR A 115 -4.46 -8.52 0.97
N LEU A 116 -4.69 -9.69 0.39
CA LEU A 116 -3.69 -10.37 -0.44
C LEU A 116 -3.44 -9.59 -1.74
N ARG A 117 -2.19 -9.52 -2.18
CA ARG A 117 -1.85 -8.91 -3.48
C ARG A 117 -2.48 -9.64 -4.66
N SER A 118 -2.73 -10.95 -4.54
CA SER A 118 -3.48 -11.72 -5.53
C SER A 118 -4.88 -11.19 -5.76
N ASP A 119 -5.60 -10.90 -4.67
CA ASP A 119 -6.98 -10.41 -4.74
C ASP A 119 -7.02 -8.98 -5.32
N MET A 120 -6.03 -8.16 -4.95
CA MET A 120 -5.86 -6.82 -5.55
C MET A 120 -5.54 -6.89 -7.04
N ALA A 121 -4.73 -7.87 -7.47
CA ALA A 121 -4.42 -8.09 -8.88
C ALA A 121 -5.65 -8.58 -9.65
N GLU A 122 -6.47 -9.46 -9.06
CA GLU A 122 -7.73 -9.92 -9.64
C GLU A 122 -8.71 -8.75 -9.82
N ALA A 123 -8.89 -7.91 -8.80
CA ALA A 123 -9.69 -6.69 -8.89
C ALA A 123 -9.19 -5.77 -10.02
N GLY A 124 -7.86 -5.59 -10.12
CA GLY A 124 -7.25 -4.82 -11.21
C GLY A 124 -7.51 -5.42 -12.59
N ALA A 125 -7.43 -6.73 -12.73
CA ALA A 125 -7.72 -7.43 -13.98
C ALA A 125 -9.19 -7.28 -14.40
N VAL A 126 -10.13 -7.39 -13.46
CA VAL A 126 -11.57 -7.15 -13.73
C VAL A 126 -11.78 -5.72 -14.22
N ILE A 127 -11.20 -4.73 -13.57
CA ILE A 127 -11.33 -3.32 -13.95
C ILE A 127 -10.72 -3.03 -15.34
N LEU A 128 -9.61 -3.65 -15.68
CA LEU A 128 -9.00 -3.49 -17.01
C LEU A 128 -9.84 -4.10 -18.13
N THR A 129 -10.58 -5.17 -17.83
CA THR A 129 -11.27 -5.99 -18.85
C THR A 129 -12.77 -5.75 -18.94
N THR A 130 -13.35 -5.03 -17.98
CA THR A 130 -14.78 -4.69 -17.98
C THR A 130 -15.00 -3.18 -18.14
N PRO A 131 -16.16 -2.74 -18.68
CA PRO A 131 -16.50 -1.32 -18.83
C PRO A 131 -17.07 -0.74 -17.53
N GLY A 132 -17.14 0.58 -17.47
CA GLY A 132 -17.88 1.29 -16.42
C GLY A 132 -17.04 1.65 -15.21
N HIS A 133 -15.70 1.62 -15.34
CA HIS A 133 -14.75 1.97 -14.28
C HIS A 133 -14.07 3.33 -14.48
N GLU A 134 -14.43 4.05 -15.53
CA GLU A 134 -13.84 5.32 -15.92
C GLU A 134 -14.08 6.39 -14.86
N ASN A 135 -13.01 7.09 -14.48
CA ASN A 135 -12.98 8.19 -13.49
C ASN A 135 -13.55 7.82 -12.12
N LYS A 136 -13.40 6.55 -11.72
CA LYS A 136 -13.82 6.03 -10.43
C LYS A 136 -12.65 5.81 -9.46
N THR A 137 -12.99 5.77 -8.19
CA THR A 137 -12.07 5.40 -7.10
C THR A 137 -12.70 4.25 -6.33
N TYR A 138 -11.91 3.22 -6.09
CA TYR A 138 -12.28 2.06 -5.31
C TYR A 138 -11.32 1.90 -4.13
N GLU A 139 -11.84 1.57 -2.97
CA GLU A 139 -11.05 1.09 -1.84
C GLU A 139 -11.02 -0.43 -1.87
N ILE A 140 -9.81 -0.99 -1.94
CA ILE A 140 -9.60 -2.44 -1.99
C ILE A 140 -9.04 -2.87 -0.64
N SER A 141 -9.90 -3.46 0.17
CA SER A 141 -9.55 -3.92 1.52
C SER A 141 -10.38 -5.16 1.89
N ALA A 142 -9.97 -5.88 2.94
CA ALA A 142 -10.76 -6.97 3.51
C ALA A 142 -11.91 -6.44 4.39
N ASP A 143 -12.90 -7.28 4.62
CA ASP A 143 -14.07 -6.98 5.49
C ASP A 143 -13.69 -6.92 6.97
N THR A 144 -12.64 -7.64 7.35
CA THR A 144 -12.22 -7.77 8.75
C THR A 144 -10.90 -7.04 8.97
N SER A 145 -10.84 -6.29 10.08
CA SER A 145 -9.63 -5.60 10.52
C SER A 145 -9.05 -6.29 11.75
N TYR A 146 -7.73 -6.37 11.82
CA TYR A 146 -6.97 -7.03 12.87
C TYR A 146 -6.07 -6.04 13.61
N SER A 147 -6.02 -6.14 14.94
CA SER A 147 -5.04 -5.47 15.79
C SER A 147 -3.74 -6.29 15.87
N GLY A 148 -2.69 -5.71 16.46
CA GLY A 148 -1.47 -6.45 16.78
C GLY A 148 -1.72 -7.63 17.73
N GLN A 149 -2.67 -7.49 18.68
CA GLN A 149 -3.07 -8.57 19.56
C GLN A 149 -3.80 -9.69 18.81
N ASP A 150 -4.75 -9.35 17.94
CA ASP A 150 -5.46 -10.35 17.12
C ASP A 150 -4.45 -11.17 16.26
N ILE A 151 -3.44 -10.53 15.71
CA ILE A 151 -2.38 -11.19 14.94
C ILE A 151 -1.55 -12.13 15.83
N ALA A 152 -1.19 -11.70 17.05
CA ALA A 152 -0.46 -12.53 18.02
C ALA A 152 -1.25 -13.79 18.39
N ASP A 153 -2.56 -13.64 18.63
CA ASP A 153 -3.46 -14.75 18.96
C ASP A 153 -3.60 -15.75 17.79
N ILE A 154 -3.71 -15.24 16.58
CA ILE A 154 -3.73 -16.06 15.35
C ILE A 154 -2.43 -16.85 15.21
N LEU A 155 -1.27 -16.18 15.33
CA LEU A 155 0.02 -16.84 15.25
C LEU A 155 0.22 -17.89 16.36
N THR A 156 -0.22 -17.60 17.57
CA THR A 156 -0.22 -18.56 18.69
C THR A 156 -1.03 -19.81 18.33
N THR A 157 -2.21 -19.62 17.79
CA THR A 157 -3.09 -20.74 17.38
C THR A 157 -2.47 -21.56 16.26
N LEU A 158 -1.91 -20.91 15.24
CA LEU A 158 -1.35 -21.58 14.06
C LEU A 158 -0.04 -22.33 14.36
N THR A 159 0.79 -21.80 15.26
CA THR A 159 2.13 -22.33 15.51
C THR A 159 2.23 -23.20 16.75
N GLY A 160 1.26 -23.12 17.66
CA GLY A 160 1.30 -23.74 18.99
C GLY A 160 2.31 -23.10 19.94
N LYS A 161 2.96 -21.98 19.55
CA LYS A 161 3.89 -21.20 20.38
C LYS A 161 3.20 -19.97 20.90
N THR A 162 3.37 -19.64 22.16
CA THR A 162 2.84 -18.38 22.72
C THR A 162 3.52 -17.19 22.04
N ILE A 163 2.72 -16.38 21.36
CA ILE A 163 3.15 -15.10 20.78
C ILE A 163 2.42 -13.99 21.52
N SER A 164 3.16 -13.03 22.05
CA SER A 164 2.61 -11.87 22.74
C SER A 164 2.75 -10.61 21.87
N TYR A 165 1.85 -9.66 22.09
CA TYR A 165 1.90 -8.34 21.47
C TYR A 165 2.34 -7.30 22.52
N VAL A 166 3.33 -6.49 22.19
CA VAL A 166 3.81 -5.38 23.00
C VAL A 166 3.78 -4.12 22.13
N SER A 167 3.04 -3.11 22.60
CA SER A 167 3.01 -1.80 21.93
C SER A 167 3.87 -0.80 22.72
N PRO A 168 5.11 -0.55 22.28
CA PRO A 168 5.96 0.48 22.87
C PRO A 168 5.47 1.87 22.49
N THR A 169 6.02 2.90 23.14
CA THR A 169 5.91 4.26 22.63
C THR A 169 6.68 4.42 21.31
N PRO A 170 6.37 5.42 20.46
CA PRO A 170 7.13 5.69 19.24
C PRO A 170 8.63 5.89 19.52
N GLU A 171 8.99 6.55 20.63
CA GLU A 171 10.36 6.82 21.03
C GLU A 171 11.12 5.53 21.43
N GLU A 172 10.47 4.65 22.18
CA GLU A 172 11.02 3.35 22.55
C GLU A 172 11.21 2.47 21.32
N PHE A 173 10.26 2.49 20.40
CA PHE A 173 10.35 1.73 19.15
C PHE A 173 11.50 2.23 18.28
N GLN A 174 11.62 3.55 18.12
CA GLN A 174 12.73 4.15 17.37
C GLN A 174 14.09 3.78 17.99
N ALA A 175 14.22 3.85 19.32
CA ALA A 175 15.44 3.46 20.01
C ALA A 175 15.79 1.98 19.76
N ALA A 176 14.79 1.10 19.78
CA ALA A 176 14.98 -0.33 19.48
C ALA A 176 15.44 -0.57 18.04
N LEU A 177 14.87 0.13 17.05
CA LEU A 177 15.29 0.04 15.64
C LEU A 177 16.74 0.49 15.46
N VAL A 178 17.12 1.62 16.05
CA VAL A 178 18.51 2.13 16.00
C VAL A 178 19.47 1.12 16.64
N ALA A 179 19.12 0.55 17.79
CA ALA A 179 19.92 -0.47 18.46
C ALA A 179 20.06 -1.76 17.61
N ALA A 180 19.05 -2.08 16.81
CA ALA A 180 19.06 -3.20 15.87
C ALA A 180 19.79 -2.90 14.54
N GLY A 181 20.34 -1.69 14.37
CA GLY A 181 21.03 -1.26 13.14
C GLY A 181 20.13 -0.95 11.95
N VAL A 182 18.85 -0.71 12.21
CA VAL A 182 17.91 -0.24 11.18
C VAL A 182 18.10 1.28 11.05
N PRO A 183 18.37 1.80 9.83
CA PRO A 183 18.64 3.21 9.59
C PRO A 183 17.40 4.11 9.77
#